data_e2854c4687e74f621ffd8c222a503b28
#
_entry.id   e2854c4687e74f621ffd8c222a503b28
#
_cell.length_a   1.000
_cell.length_b   1.000
_cell.length_c   1.000
_cell.angle_alpha   90.00
_cell.angle_beta   90.00
_cell.angle_gamma   90.00
#
_symmetry.space_group_name_H-M   'P 1'
#
loop_
_entity.id
_entity.type
_entity.pdbx_description
1 polymer ?
#
loop_
_entity_poly.entity_id
_entity_poly.type
_entity_poly.pdbx_seq_one_letter_code
_entity_poly.pdbx_strand_id
1 'polypeptide(L)'
;MDNYDEGYLRIAEEKLERIYNLALERARKTVPEAEYVIDARTMDDYITKVWDYPGTWYVNFSLPAGFDSMEALIENLASETVKYYLSKRAS
;
A
#
# COMPACT_ATOMS: atom_id res chain seq x y z
N MET A 1 -5.60 23.38 12.53
CA MET A 1 -6.09 22.03 12.62
C MET A 1 -5.96 21.25 11.32
N ASP A 2 -6.37 21.86 10.25
CA ASP A 2 -6.38 21.20 8.95
C ASP A 2 -5.00 20.79 8.49
N ASN A 3 -4.01 21.64 8.67
CA ASN A 3 -2.64 21.32 8.26
C ASN A 3 -2.08 20.15 9.03
N TYR A 4 -2.50 20.02 10.27
CA TYR A 4 -2.05 18.94 11.13
C TYR A 4 -2.54 17.58 10.60
N ASP A 5 -3.84 17.51 10.32
CA ASP A 5 -4.44 16.29 9.80
C ASP A 5 -3.87 15.94 8.43
N GLU A 6 -3.67 16.95 7.60
CA GLU A 6 -3.08 16.73 6.28
C GLU A 6 -1.66 16.20 6.38
N GLY A 7 -0.92 16.66 7.38
CA GLY A 7 0.44 16.19 7.59
C GLY A 7 0.50 14.71 7.92
N TYR A 8 -0.36 14.28 8.82
CA TYR A 8 -0.41 12.86 9.19
C TYR A 8 -0.85 12.00 8.03
N LEU A 9 -1.85 12.44 7.28
CA LEU A 9 -2.33 11.70 6.13
C LEU A 9 -1.23 11.57 5.09
N ARG A 10 -0.48 12.64 4.85
CA ARG A 10 0.61 12.63 3.89
C ARG A 10 1.68 11.61 4.27
N ILE A 11 2.03 11.53 5.55
CA ILE A 11 3.02 10.57 6.01
C ILE A 11 2.54 9.14 5.75
N ALA A 12 1.27 8.87 6.03
CA ALA A 12 0.71 7.56 5.78
C ALA A 12 0.69 7.22 4.30
N GLU A 13 0.36 8.20 3.46
CA GLU A 13 0.35 8.00 2.01
C GLU A 13 1.75 7.75 1.47
N GLU A 14 2.74 8.47 1.97
CA GLU A 14 4.12 8.26 1.55
C GLU A 14 4.61 6.87 1.92
N LYS A 15 4.21 6.40 3.09
CA LYS A 15 4.57 5.06 3.53
C LYS A 15 3.96 3.99 2.63
N LEU A 16 2.69 4.17 2.28
CA LEU A 16 1.99 3.26 1.40
C LEU A 16 2.62 3.27 0.00
N GLU A 17 2.96 4.45 -0.50
CA GLU A 17 3.61 4.58 -1.79
C GLU A 17 4.95 3.85 -1.80
N ARG A 18 5.70 3.94 -0.72
CA ARG A 18 6.97 3.23 -0.62
C ARG A 18 6.76 1.72 -0.70
N ILE A 19 5.73 1.22 -0.04
CA ILE A 19 5.41 -0.21 -0.09
C ILE A 19 5.09 -0.62 -1.51
N TYR A 20 4.28 0.16 -2.21
CA TYR A 20 3.92 -0.13 -3.59
C TYR A 20 5.14 -0.10 -4.51
N ASN A 21 6.02 0.88 -4.32
CA ASN A 21 7.23 0.98 -5.14
C ASN A 21 8.14 -0.21 -4.93
N LEU A 22 8.29 -0.68 -3.70
CA LEU A 22 9.10 -1.86 -3.43
C LEU A 22 8.47 -3.12 -4.04
N ALA A 23 7.17 -3.24 -3.94
CA ALA A 23 6.46 -4.39 -4.52
C ALA A 23 6.60 -4.38 -6.03
N LEU A 24 6.46 -3.21 -6.65
CA LEU A 24 6.60 -3.09 -8.10
C LEU A 24 8.01 -3.46 -8.55
N GLU A 25 9.00 -3.00 -7.82
CA GLU A 25 10.39 -3.31 -8.11
C GLU A 25 10.62 -4.82 -8.10
N ARG A 26 10.06 -5.51 -7.12
CA ARG A 26 10.17 -6.97 -7.03
C ARG A 26 9.43 -7.66 -8.16
N ALA A 27 8.23 -7.19 -8.49
CA ALA A 27 7.44 -7.78 -9.57
C ALA A 27 8.17 -7.65 -10.91
N ARG A 28 8.88 -6.54 -11.12
CA ARG A 28 9.59 -6.30 -12.37
C ARG A 28 10.76 -7.25 -12.61
N LYS A 29 11.19 -7.94 -11.59
CA LYS A 29 12.21 -8.97 -11.78
C LYS A 29 11.69 -10.13 -12.60
N THR A 30 10.40 -10.38 -12.55
CA THR A 30 9.74 -11.45 -13.32
C THR A 30 8.98 -10.87 -14.51
N VAL A 31 8.34 -9.73 -14.35
CA VAL A 31 7.55 -9.08 -15.40
C VAL A 31 8.04 -7.64 -15.57
N PRO A 32 9.12 -7.42 -16.34
CA PRO A 32 9.68 -6.07 -16.50
C PRO A 32 8.71 -5.05 -17.05
N GLU A 33 7.67 -5.49 -17.72
CA GLU A 33 6.67 -4.60 -18.31
C GLU A 33 5.66 -4.07 -17.29
N ALA A 34 5.73 -4.51 -16.03
CA ALA A 34 4.78 -4.06 -15.02
C ALA A 34 4.90 -2.55 -14.80
N GLU A 35 3.79 -1.84 -14.87
CA GLU A 35 3.76 -0.40 -14.72
C GLU A 35 3.23 0.03 -13.35
N TYR A 36 2.40 -0.80 -12.74
CA TYR A 36 1.83 -0.49 -11.43
C TYR A 36 1.50 -1.77 -10.68
N VAL A 37 1.38 -1.64 -9.37
CA VAL A 37 1.05 -2.77 -8.50
C VAL A 37 -0.45 -3.05 -8.57
N ILE A 38 -0.80 -4.32 -8.67
CA ILE A 38 -2.19 -4.74 -8.66
C ILE A 38 -2.58 -4.95 -7.20
N ASP A 39 -3.52 -4.14 -6.75
CA ASP A 39 -4.00 -4.20 -5.39
C ASP A 39 -5.50 -3.90 -5.41
N ALA A 40 -6.28 -4.86 -4.98
CA ALA A 40 -7.74 -4.70 -4.96
C ALA A 40 -8.22 -3.87 -3.77
N ARG A 41 -7.30 -3.53 -2.87
CA ARG A 41 -7.64 -2.76 -1.68
C ARG A 41 -7.58 -1.27 -1.94
N THR A 42 -8.25 -0.53 -1.09
CA THR A 42 -8.18 0.93 -1.14
C THR A 42 -7.19 1.42 -0.10
N MET A 43 -6.83 2.69 -0.21
CA MET A 43 -5.97 3.30 0.80
C MET A 43 -6.58 3.16 2.20
N ASP A 44 -7.88 3.19 2.30
CA ASP A 44 -8.56 3.09 3.60
C ASP A 44 -8.38 1.73 4.26
N ASP A 45 -8.04 0.71 3.49
CA ASP A 45 -7.77 -0.62 4.06
C ASP A 45 -6.47 -0.62 4.87
N TYR A 46 -5.58 0.32 4.57
CA TYR A 46 -4.27 0.39 5.23
C TYR A 46 -4.16 1.54 6.21
N ILE A 47 -4.95 2.56 6.03
CA ILE A 47 -4.84 3.80 6.80
C ILE A 47 -6.05 3.94 7.72
N THR A 48 -5.78 4.05 9.00
CA THR A 48 -6.83 4.24 10.00
C THR A 48 -6.78 5.68 10.49
N LYS A 49 -7.89 6.37 10.37
CA LYS A 49 -8.03 7.73 10.89
C LYS A 49 -8.69 7.63 12.25
N VAL A 50 -8.06 8.20 13.23
CA VAL A 50 -8.55 8.15 14.59
C VAL A 50 -8.82 9.56 15.08
N TRP A 51 -10.02 9.79 15.57
CA TRP A 51 -10.39 11.04 16.18
C TRP A 51 -10.11 10.92 17.66
N ASP A 52 -9.13 11.67 18.13
CA ASP A 52 -8.77 11.64 19.53
C ASP A 52 -9.26 12.93 20.21
N TYR A 53 -9.23 12.92 21.51
CA TYR A 53 -9.77 13.94 22.36
C TYR A 53 -9.01 15.24 22.37
N PRO A 54 -9.73 16.34 22.57
CA PRO A 54 -10.95 16.74 21.89
C PRO A 54 -10.56 17.46 20.62
N GLY A 55 -11.07 16.98 19.51
CA GLY A 55 -10.82 17.62 18.26
C GLY A 55 -9.44 17.37 17.68
N THR A 56 -8.73 16.38 18.18
CA THR A 56 -7.40 16.02 17.68
C THR A 56 -7.51 14.82 16.76
N TRP A 57 -6.92 14.94 15.60
CA TRP A 57 -6.88 13.86 14.61
C TRP A 57 -5.49 13.28 14.51
N TYR A 58 -5.43 12.00 14.27
CA TYR A 58 -4.20 11.40 13.78
C TYR A 58 -4.53 10.24 12.86
N VAL A 59 -3.57 9.87 12.03
CA VAL A 59 -3.73 8.82 11.05
C VAL A 59 -2.66 7.78 11.30
N ASN A 60 -3.08 6.54 11.44
CA ASN A 60 -2.17 5.42 11.63
C ASN A 60 -2.18 4.54 10.39
N PHE A 61 -1.01 4.15 9.95
CA PHE A 61 -0.89 3.14 8.92
C PHE A 61 -0.89 1.79 9.61
N SER A 62 -1.79 0.90 9.21
CA SER A 62 -1.92 -0.43 9.79
C SER A 62 -1.76 -1.49 8.73
N LEU A 63 -1.19 -2.63 9.12
CA LEU A 63 -1.15 -3.77 8.21
C LEU A 63 -2.54 -4.36 8.10
N PRO A 64 -2.94 -4.79 6.90
CA PRO A 64 -4.23 -5.46 6.74
C PRO A 64 -4.26 -6.76 7.52
N ALA A 65 -5.47 -7.23 7.84
CA ALA A 65 -5.63 -8.50 8.52
C ALA A 65 -4.98 -9.62 7.71
N GLY A 66 -4.25 -10.48 8.39
CA GLY A 66 -3.60 -11.60 7.75
C GLY A 66 -2.13 -11.38 7.41
N PHE A 67 -1.61 -10.19 7.65
CA PHE A 67 -0.20 -9.90 7.40
C PHE A 67 0.53 -9.62 8.70
N ASP A 68 1.64 -10.32 8.89
CA ASP A 68 2.44 -10.18 10.10
C ASP A 68 3.48 -9.07 10.00
N SER A 69 3.82 -8.66 8.78
CA SER A 69 4.89 -7.70 8.60
C SER A 69 4.72 -6.95 7.28
N MET A 70 5.42 -5.84 7.17
CA MET A 70 5.51 -5.09 5.91
C MET A 70 6.07 -5.96 4.80
N GLU A 71 7.06 -6.77 5.14
CA GLU A 71 7.70 -7.64 4.16
C GLU A 71 6.69 -8.62 3.56
N ALA A 72 5.82 -9.21 4.38
CA ALA A 72 4.80 -10.12 3.90
C ALA A 72 3.82 -9.41 2.98
N LEU A 73 3.46 -8.18 3.30
CA LEU A 73 2.56 -7.39 2.47
C LEU A 73 3.22 -7.09 1.12
N ILE A 74 4.46 -6.66 1.13
CA ILE A 74 5.20 -6.35 -0.10
C ILE A 74 5.29 -7.59 -0.99
N GLU A 75 5.60 -8.74 -0.41
CA GLU A 75 5.68 -9.98 -1.17
C GLU A 75 4.34 -10.35 -1.79
N ASN A 76 3.26 -10.18 -1.04
CA ASN A 76 1.93 -10.48 -1.56
C ASN A 76 1.57 -9.57 -2.73
N LEU A 77 1.81 -8.27 -2.58
CA LEU A 77 1.52 -7.31 -3.65
C LEU A 77 2.33 -7.63 -4.90
N ALA A 78 3.60 -7.96 -4.72
CA ALA A 78 4.45 -8.32 -5.85
C ALA A 78 3.94 -9.58 -6.54
N SER A 79 3.57 -10.59 -5.76
CA SER A 79 3.08 -11.85 -6.30
C SER A 79 1.79 -11.66 -7.10
N GLU A 80 0.85 -10.88 -6.56
CA GLU A 80 -0.40 -10.63 -7.26
C GLU A 80 -0.17 -9.85 -8.55
N THR A 81 0.77 -8.92 -8.52
CA THR A 81 1.12 -8.16 -9.70
C THR A 81 1.71 -9.06 -10.77
N VAL A 82 2.62 -9.95 -10.40
CA VAL A 82 3.21 -10.90 -11.33
C VAL A 82 2.12 -11.77 -11.96
N LYS A 83 1.22 -12.31 -11.15
CA LYS A 83 0.13 -13.13 -11.66
C LYS A 83 -0.71 -12.41 -12.68
N TYR A 84 -1.03 -11.15 -12.40
CA TYR A 84 -1.85 -10.35 -13.29
C TYR A 84 -1.17 -10.15 -14.64
N TYR A 85 0.10 -9.75 -14.64
CA TYR A 85 0.80 -9.49 -15.89
C TYR A 85 1.09 -10.75 -16.67
N LEU A 86 1.36 -11.85 -16.00
CA LEU A 86 1.52 -13.14 -16.70
C LEU A 86 0.21 -13.57 -17.34
N SER A 87 -0.91 -13.34 -16.65
CA SER A 87 -2.22 -13.64 -17.18
C SER A 87 -2.48 -12.83 -18.46
N LYS A 88 -2.06 -11.58 -18.48
CA LYS A 88 -2.22 -10.72 -19.66
C LYS A 88 -1.39 -11.20 -20.83
N ARG A 89 -0.18 -11.71 -20.58
CA ARG A 89 0.65 -12.26 -21.64
C ARG A 89 -0.01 -13.47 -22.30
N ALA A 90 -0.74 -14.24 -21.51
CA ALA A 90 -1.37 -15.45 -22.00
C ALA A 90 -2.63 -15.21 -22.80
N SER A 91 -3.18 -14.02 -22.74
CA SER A 91 -4.42 -13.71 -23.47
C SER A 91 -4.15 -13.19 -24.92
#